data_131462cf350ada885710b45414acb90d
#
_entry.id   131462cf350ada885710b45414acb90d
#
_cell.length_a   1.000
_cell.length_b   1.000
_cell.length_c   1.000
_cell.angle_alpha   90.00
_cell.angle_beta   90.00
_cell.angle_gamma   90.00
#
_symmetry.space_group_name_H-M   'P 1'
#
loop_
_entity.id
_entity.type
_entity.pdbx_description
1 polymer ?
#
loop_
_entity_poly.entity_id
_entity_poly.type
_entity_poly.pdbx_seq_one_letter_code
_entity_poly.pdbx_strand_id
1 'polypeptide(L)'
;TLVSTGKLINFGNYSCLTKNDVILLSTKASLWSSFSGTVKKYVKNFNNINSIRGMRYFGPSQMSLFKLAIHSFSIIGVFKYQLFFRTLIVLLVCYYLTLSYQINFMILQILLVLFNLIVFIVSLREDQKALVSSEDNVLSKNIHTH
;
A
#
# COMPACT_ATOMS: atom_id res chain seq x y z
N THR A 1 6.02 -7.53 3.57
CA THR A 1 4.75 -6.81 3.85
C THR A 1 4.07 -7.26 5.14
N LEU A 2 4.14 -8.56 5.53
CA LEU A 2 3.48 -9.04 6.75
C LEU A 2 3.97 -8.30 8.01
N VAL A 3 5.29 -8.16 8.17
CA VAL A 3 5.90 -7.52 9.36
C VAL A 3 5.54 -6.04 9.43
N SER A 4 5.57 -5.33 8.31
CA SER A 4 5.31 -3.88 8.26
C SER A 4 3.82 -3.53 8.33
N THR A 5 2.96 -4.32 7.71
CA THR A 5 1.52 -4.01 7.57
C THR A 5 0.61 -4.89 8.43
N GLY A 6 1.11 -6.00 8.97
CA GLY A 6 0.33 -7.00 9.70
C GLY A 6 -0.63 -7.82 8.83
N LYS A 7 -0.59 -7.66 7.50
CA LYS A 7 -1.43 -8.37 6.55
C LYS A 7 -0.61 -9.01 5.45
N LEU A 8 -0.86 -10.29 5.19
CA LEU A 8 -0.26 -11.00 4.07
C LEU A 8 -1.03 -10.65 2.79
N ILE A 9 -0.31 -10.14 1.78
CA ILE A 9 -0.84 -9.88 0.45
C ILE A 9 -0.22 -10.91 -0.49
N ASN A 10 -1.03 -11.88 -0.89
CA ASN A 10 -0.63 -13.01 -1.73
C ASN A 10 -1.43 -13.12 -3.03
N PHE A 11 -2.13 -12.04 -3.41
CA PHE A 11 -2.87 -11.97 -4.66
C PHE A 11 -2.37 -10.79 -5.51
N GLY A 12 -2.56 -10.90 -6.82
CA GLY A 12 -2.24 -9.85 -7.78
C GLY A 12 -3.47 -9.04 -8.19
N ASN A 13 -3.42 -8.48 -9.39
CA ASN A 13 -4.51 -7.65 -9.94
C ASN A 13 -5.71 -8.47 -10.46
N TYR A 14 -5.59 -9.81 -10.53
CA TYR A 14 -6.68 -10.67 -10.95
C TYR A 14 -7.57 -10.99 -9.74
N SER A 15 -8.69 -10.28 -9.63
CA SER A 15 -9.66 -10.48 -8.55
C SER A 15 -11.05 -10.11 -9.05
N CYS A 16 -12.06 -10.88 -8.60
CA CYS A 16 -13.46 -10.54 -8.79
C CYS A 16 -13.95 -9.88 -7.50
N LEU A 17 -14.64 -8.75 -7.63
CA LEU A 17 -15.19 -7.98 -6.53
C LEU A 17 -16.71 -7.97 -6.62
N THR A 18 -17.37 -7.94 -5.47
CA THR A 18 -18.81 -7.71 -5.42
C THR A 18 -19.13 -6.23 -5.75
N LYS A 19 -20.35 -5.94 -6.19
CA LYS A 19 -20.79 -4.56 -6.46
C LYS A 19 -20.57 -3.65 -5.25
N ASN A 20 -20.87 -4.15 -4.05
CA ASN A 20 -20.71 -3.38 -2.81
C ASN A 20 -19.24 -3.08 -2.51
N ASP A 21 -18.33 -4.05 -2.74
CA ASP A 21 -16.89 -3.84 -2.58
C ASP A 21 -16.36 -2.82 -3.59
N VAL A 22 -16.83 -2.85 -4.83
CA VAL A 22 -16.45 -1.87 -5.85
C VAL A 22 -16.86 -0.47 -5.42
N ILE A 23 -18.10 -0.27 -4.97
CA ILE A 23 -18.60 1.02 -4.47
C ILE A 23 -17.77 1.50 -3.27
N LEU A 24 -17.46 0.60 -2.32
CA LEU A 24 -16.62 0.92 -1.17
C LEU A 24 -15.22 1.35 -1.59
N LEU A 25 -14.62 0.65 -2.54
CA LEU A 25 -13.24 0.88 -2.97
C LEU A 25 -13.12 2.14 -3.82
N SER A 26 -14.12 2.46 -4.67
CA SER A 26 -14.10 3.63 -5.53
C SER A 26 -13.96 4.95 -4.76
N THR A 27 -14.45 5.00 -3.52
CA THR A 27 -14.32 6.17 -2.64
C THR A 27 -12.94 6.30 -1.96
N LYS A 28 -11.99 5.38 -2.20
CA LYS A 28 -10.70 5.34 -1.50
C LYS A 28 -9.56 5.80 -2.40
N ALA A 29 -8.98 6.97 -2.11
CA ALA A 29 -7.83 7.50 -2.85
C ALA A 29 -6.60 6.57 -2.81
N SER A 30 -6.52 5.67 -1.82
CA SER A 30 -5.46 4.66 -1.74
C SER A 30 -5.44 3.67 -2.92
N LEU A 31 -6.54 3.57 -3.71
CA LEU A 31 -6.54 2.81 -4.98
C LEU A 31 -5.49 3.33 -5.96
N TRP A 32 -5.22 4.62 -5.97
CA TRP A 32 -4.20 5.22 -6.84
C TRP A 32 -2.78 4.84 -6.42
N SER A 33 -2.59 4.54 -5.14
CA SER A 33 -1.32 4.05 -4.63
C SER A 33 -1.14 2.56 -4.93
N SER A 34 -2.09 1.73 -4.54
CA SER A 34 -2.04 0.28 -4.76
C SER A 34 -3.42 -0.37 -4.69
N PHE A 35 -3.86 -0.99 -5.78
CA PHE A 35 -5.09 -1.78 -5.82
C PHE A 35 -5.07 -2.91 -4.79
N SER A 36 -4.06 -3.79 -4.84
CA SER A 36 -3.97 -4.96 -3.95
C SER A 36 -3.86 -4.56 -2.46
N GLY A 37 -3.14 -3.47 -2.17
CA GLY A 37 -3.06 -2.92 -0.82
C GLY A 37 -4.40 -2.41 -0.31
N THR A 38 -5.13 -1.66 -1.14
CA THR A 38 -6.42 -1.08 -0.81
C THR A 38 -7.50 -2.16 -0.62
N VAL A 39 -7.59 -3.12 -1.54
CA VAL A 39 -8.50 -4.27 -1.42
C VAL A 39 -8.24 -4.99 -0.10
N LYS A 40 -6.97 -5.31 0.22
CA LYS A 40 -6.63 -5.99 1.49
C LYS A 40 -6.92 -5.17 2.74
N LYS A 41 -6.92 -3.84 2.63
CA LYS A 41 -7.22 -2.95 3.75
C LYS A 41 -8.71 -2.88 4.07
N TYR A 42 -9.56 -2.80 3.05
CA TYR A 42 -10.98 -2.47 3.19
C TYR A 42 -11.92 -3.66 2.99
N VAL A 43 -11.59 -4.62 2.13
CA VAL A 43 -12.39 -5.83 1.95
C VAL A 43 -12.03 -6.85 3.01
N LYS A 44 -13.03 -7.41 3.69
CA LYS A 44 -12.81 -8.33 4.83
C LYS A 44 -12.80 -9.80 4.40
N ASN A 45 -13.69 -10.18 3.49
CA ASN A 45 -13.89 -11.56 3.08
C ASN A 45 -13.16 -11.83 1.76
N PHE A 46 -12.22 -12.78 1.79
CA PHE A 46 -11.46 -13.20 0.63
C PHE A 46 -11.56 -14.70 0.44
N ASN A 47 -11.91 -15.11 -0.76
CA ASN A 47 -11.73 -16.48 -1.21
C ASN A 47 -10.55 -16.53 -2.18
N ASN A 48 -9.56 -17.35 -1.89
CA ASN A 48 -8.42 -17.56 -2.78
C ASN A 48 -8.72 -18.74 -3.70
N ILE A 49 -8.63 -18.48 -5.00
CA ILE A 49 -8.70 -19.53 -6.01
C ILE A 49 -7.28 -19.78 -6.49
N ASN A 50 -6.81 -21.03 -6.35
CA ASN A 50 -5.52 -21.42 -6.86
C ASN A 50 -5.57 -21.41 -8.39
N SER A 51 -4.72 -20.59 -9.02
CA SER A 51 -4.57 -20.55 -10.47
C SER A 51 -3.18 -21.06 -10.87
N ILE A 52 -3.12 -21.89 -11.89
CA ILE A 52 -1.86 -22.31 -12.51
C ILE A 52 -1.41 -21.20 -13.42
N ARG A 53 -0.30 -20.59 -13.09
CA ARG A 53 0.31 -19.57 -13.95
C ARG A 53 1.02 -20.27 -15.10
N GLY A 54 0.50 -20.13 -16.32
CA GLY A 54 1.16 -20.61 -17.53
C GLY A 54 2.54 -19.97 -17.74
N MET A 55 3.37 -20.64 -18.54
CA MET A 55 4.65 -20.07 -18.96
C MET A 55 4.42 -18.82 -19.82
N ARG A 56 5.29 -17.85 -19.67
CA ARG A 56 5.23 -16.63 -20.46
C ARG A 56 5.65 -16.94 -21.91
N TYR A 57 4.79 -16.61 -22.86
CA TYR A 57 5.06 -16.88 -24.29
C TYR A 57 6.07 -15.90 -24.91
N PHE A 58 6.22 -14.68 -24.37
CA PHE A 58 7.08 -13.63 -24.92
C PHE A 58 7.94 -12.97 -23.87
N GLY A 59 9.25 -12.97 -24.08
CA GLY A 59 10.27 -12.16 -23.46
C GLY A 59 10.42 -12.23 -21.93
N PRO A 60 11.50 -11.63 -21.40
CA PRO A 60 11.73 -11.53 -19.96
C PRO A 60 10.79 -10.51 -19.29
N SER A 61 10.79 -10.47 -17.96
CA SER A 61 10.00 -9.49 -17.20
C SER A 61 10.38 -8.06 -17.57
N GLN A 62 9.40 -7.25 -17.97
CA GLN A 62 9.55 -5.81 -18.23
C GLN A 62 9.72 -4.96 -16.95
N MET A 63 9.57 -5.57 -15.78
CA MET A 63 9.63 -4.87 -14.51
C MET A 63 11.07 -4.86 -13.99
N SER A 64 11.70 -3.68 -14.00
CA SER A 64 13.02 -3.49 -13.40
C SER A 64 12.94 -3.56 -11.86
N LEU A 65 14.06 -3.85 -11.21
CA LEU A 65 14.14 -3.90 -9.73
C LEU A 65 13.67 -2.59 -9.09
N PHE A 66 14.00 -1.45 -9.70
CA PHE A 66 13.56 -0.12 -9.23
C PHE A 66 12.03 0.03 -9.29
N LYS A 67 11.40 -0.36 -10.39
CA LYS A 67 9.93 -0.35 -10.52
C LYS A 67 9.28 -1.29 -9.50
N LEU A 68 9.89 -2.45 -9.26
CA LEU A 68 9.42 -3.40 -8.24
C LEU A 68 9.50 -2.81 -6.83
N ALA A 69 10.60 -2.10 -6.51
CA ALA A 69 10.74 -1.41 -5.23
C ALA A 69 9.66 -0.33 -5.04
N ILE A 70 9.45 0.55 -6.04
CA ILE A 70 8.39 1.57 -6.00
C ILE A 70 7.02 0.92 -5.80
N HIS A 71 6.72 -0.17 -6.52
CA HIS A 71 5.47 -0.90 -6.37
C HIS A 71 5.30 -1.46 -4.95
N SER A 72 6.36 -2.02 -4.37
CA SER A 72 6.35 -2.51 -2.99
C SER A 72 6.11 -1.39 -1.98
N PHE A 73 6.76 -0.24 -2.15
CA PHE A 73 6.52 0.94 -1.31
C PHE A 73 5.11 1.50 -1.48
N SER A 74 4.54 1.46 -2.68
CA SER A 74 3.16 1.85 -2.91
C SER A 74 2.16 0.97 -2.14
N ILE A 75 2.41 -0.34 -2.08
CA ILE A 75 1.59 -1.26 -1.26
C ILE A 75 1.72 -0.92 0.23
N ILE A 76 2.95 -0.69 0.70
CA ILE A 76 3.23 -0.35 2.11
C ILE A 76 2.60 1.00 2.46
N GLY A 77 2.63 1.98 1.54
CA GLY A 77 2.07 3.31 1.72
C GLY A 77 0.59 3.32 2.07
N VAL A 78 -0.20 2.36 1.56
CA VAL A 78 -1.62 2.20 1.93
C VAL A 78 -1.79 1.97 3.44
N PHE A 79 -0.79 1.38 4.10
CA PHE A 79 -0.78 1.07 5.54
C PHE A 79 0.10 2.02 6.35
N LYS A 80 0.37 3.24 5.84
CA LYS A 80 1.29 4.23 6.44
C LYS A 80 1.09 4.47 7.94
N TYR A 81 -0.15 4.60 8.41
CA TYR A 81 -0.43 4.84 9.82
C TYR A 81 -0.06 3.64 10.72
N GLN A 82 -0.34 2.42 10.26
CA GLN A 82 0.02 1.21 11.00
C GLN A 82 1.54 1.02 11.04
N LEU A 83 2.22 1.32 9.94
CA LEU A 83 3.67 1.29 9.84
C LEU A 83 4.28 2.32 10.80
N PHE A 84 3.83 3.58 10.73
CA PHE A 84 4.30 4.65 11.59
C PHE A 84 4.17 4.31 13.08
N PHE A 85 3.00 3.81 13.49
CA PHE A 85 2.78 3.43 14.89
C PHE A 85 3.73 2.30 15.35
N ARG A 86 3.95 1.28 14.50
CA ARG A 86 4.88 0.18 14.81
C ARG A 86 6.32 0.64 14.89
N THR A 87 6.76 1.49 13.97
CA THR A 87 8.13 2.02 14.00
C THR A 87 8.35 2.95 15.19
N LEU A 88 7.34 3.69 15.61
CA LEU A 88 7.40 4.50 16.83
C LEU A 88 7.67 3.62 18.06
N ILE A 89 6.96 2.50 18.20
CA ILE A 89 7.18 1.54 19.29
C ILE A 89 8.63 1.01 19.25
N VAL A 90 9.11 0.61 18.06
CA VAL A 90 10.49 0.11 17.93
C VAL A 90 11.52 1.18 18.30
N LEU A 91 11.30 2.44 17.89
CA LEU A 91 12.19 3.56 18.24
C LEU A 91 12.23 3.79 19.76
N LEU A 92 11.08 3.73 20.44
CA LEU A 92 11.01 3.85 21.89
C LEU A 92 11.75 2.71 22.61
N VAL A 93 11.60 1.47 22.13
CA VAL A 93 12.33 0.32 22.66
C VAL A 93 13.83 0.48 22.45
N CYS A 94 14.28 0.86 21.25
CA CYS A 94 15.70 1.11 20.96
C CYS A 94 16.26 2.24 21.84
N TYR A 95 15.49 3.31 22.06
CA TYR A 95 15.90 4.39 22.95
C TYR A 95 16.05 3.91 24.40
N TYR A 96 15.08 3.15 24.93
CA TYR A 96 15.15 2.57 26.26
C TYR A 96 16.35 1.65 26.44
N LEU A 97 16.63 0.76 25.46
CA LEU A 97 17.78 -0.14 25.50
C LEU A 97 19.11 0.62 25.44
N THR A 98 19.18 1.73 24.71
CA THR A 98 20.36 2.59 24.67
C THR A 98 20.64 3.17 26.06
N LEU A 99 19.62 3.64 26.77
CA LEU A 99 19.77 4.21 28.12
C LEU A 99 20.12 3.15 29.16
N SER A 100 19.46 1.98 29.11
CA SER A 100 19.61 0.94 30.16
C SER A 100 20.88 0.11 30.00
N TYR A 101 21.29 -0.19 28.78
CA TYR A 101 22.39 -1.11 28.48
C TYR A 101 23.55 -0.46 27.74
N GLN A 102 23.51 0.84 27.49
CA GLN A 102 24.52 1.61 26.74
C GLN A 102 24.82 1.03 25.34
N ILE A 103 23.87 0.28 24.76
CA ILE A 103 23.97 -0.25 23.39
C ILE A 103 23.58 0.83 22.40
N ASN A 104 24.46 1.15 21.47
CA ASN A 104 24.21 2.21 20.50
C ASN A 104 23.38 1.70 19.30
N PHE A 105 22.11 2.10 19.22
CA PHE A 105 21.20 1.81 18.10
C PHE A 105 21.04 2.99 17.14
N MET A 106 21.88 4.02 17.17
CA MET A 106 21.73 5.25 16.43
C MET A 106 21.56 5.01 14.92
N ILE A 107 22.36 4.14 14.31
CA ILE A 107 22.26 3.82 12.88
C ILE A 107 20.89 3.20 12.54
N LEU A 108 20.43 2.25 13.36
CA LEU A 108 19.13 1.63 13.17
C LEU A 108 17.97 2.64 13.27
N GLN A 109 18.03 3.55 14.23
CA GLN A 109 17.05 4.61 14.41
C GLN A 109 16.99 5.55 13.19
N ILE A 110 18.14 5.96 12.67
CA ILE A 110 18.23 6.80 11.45
C ILE A 110 17.61 6.06 10.25
N LEU A 111 17.96 4.78 10.05
CA LEU A 111 17.40 3.98 8.95
C LEU A 111 15.88 3.82 9.06
N LEU A 112 15.34 3.62 10.25
CA LEU A 112 13.89 3.54 10.48
C LEU A 112 13.19 4.87 10.17
N VAL A 113 13.76 5.99 10.56
CA VAL A 113 13.23 7.32 10.24
C VAL A 113 13.25 7.57 8.73
N LEU A 114 14.37 7.28 8.06
CA LEU A 114 14.48 7.42 6.60
C LEU A 114 13.47 6.51 5.87
N PHE A 115 13.29 5.28 6.33
CA PHE A 115 12.31 4.36 5.77
C PHE A 115 10.88 4.92 5.88
N ASN A 116 10.49 5.46 7.04
CA ASN A 116 9.19 6.11 7.22
C ASN A 116 9.01 7.33 6.31
N LEU A 117 10.07 8.12 6.14
CA LEU A 117 10.06 9.28 5.25
C LEU A 117 9.78 8.85 3.79
N ILE A 118 10.47 7.81 3.31
CA ILE A 118 10.25 7.27 1.96
C ILE A 118 8.80 6.79 1.79
N VAL A 119 8.29 6.02 2.75
CA VAL A 119 6.90 5.53 2.70
C VAL A 119 5.92 6.71 2.71
N PHE A 120 6.17 7.74 3.50
CA PHE A 120 5.34 8.94 3.54
C PHE A 120 5.34 9.67 2.19
N ILE A 121 6.51 9.90 1.58
CA ILE A 121 6.62 10.53 0.25
C ILE A 121 5.86 9.73 -0.81
N VAL A 122 6.02 8.40 -0.83
CA VAL A 122 5.28 7.55 -1.77
C VAL A 122 3.77 7.62 -1.53
N SER A 123 3.34 7.78 -0.28
CA SER A 123 1.92 7.88 0.09
C SER A 123 1.27 9.22 -0.27
N LEU A 124 2.04 10.27 -0.59
CA LEU A 124 1.52 11.54 -1.09
C LEU A 124 0.82 11.42 -2.45
N ARG A 125 1.00 10.29 -3.14
CA ARG A 125 0.24 9.96 -4.36
C ARG A 125 -1.27 9.75 -4.10
N GLU A 126 -1.67 9.56 -2.84
CA GLU A 126 -3.07 9.45 -2.43
C GLU A 126 -3.71 10.83 -2.34
N ASP A 127 -4.24 11.33 -3.45
CA ASP A 127 -4.92 12.64 -3.49
C ASP A 127 -6.44 12.46 -3.45
N GLN A 128 -7.01 12.76 -2.27
CA GLN A 128 -8.46 12.69 -2.06
C GLN A 128 -9.21 13.77 -2.83
N LYS A 129 -8.61 14.97 -3.02
CA LYS A 129 -9.25 16.06 -3.76
C LYS A 129 -9.39 15.73 -5.24
N ALA A 130 -8.32 15.16 -5.83
CA ALA A 130 -8.35 14.72 -7.21
C ALA A 130 -9.34 13.56 -7.42
N LEU A 131 -9.53 12.67 -6.43
CA LEU A 131 -10.55 11.63 -6.49
C LEU A 131 -11.95 12.24 -6.58
N VAL A 132 -12.31 13.17 -5.67
CA VAL A 132 -13.61 13.82 -5.65
C VAL A 132 -13.85 14.59 -6.96
N SER A 133 -12.87 15.35 -7.44
CA SER A 133 -13.01 16.08 -8.71
C SER A 133 -13.17 15.16 -9.91
N SER A 134 -12.59 13.97 -9.90
CA SER A 134 -12.77 12.98 -10.97
C SER A 134 -14.17 12.37 -10.95
N GLU A 135 -14.76 12.17 -9.78
CA GLU A 135 -16.13 11.69 -9.61
C GLU A 135 -17.14 12.71 -10.14
N ASP A 136 -16.99 13.99 -9.79
CA ASP A 136 -17.82 15.08 -10.26
C ASP A 136 -17.78 15.22 -11.80
N ASN A 137 -16.60 15.07 -12.40
CA ASN A 137 -16.44 15.10 -13.86
C ASN A 137 -17.14 13.93 -14.58
N VAL A 138 -17.17 12.74 -13.97
CA VAL A 138 -17.87 11.57 -14.53
C VAL A 138 -19.39 11.78 -14.44
N LEU A 139 -19.87 12.28 -13.30
CA LEU A 139 -21.30 12.57 -13.12
C LEU A 139 -21.79 13.64 -14.09
N SER A 140 -21.04 14.72 -14.29
CA SER A 140 -21.39 15.79 -15.23
C SER A 140 -21.45 15.30 -16.68
N LYS A 141 -20.53 14.42 -17.11
CA LYS A 141 -20.56 13.82 -18.45
C LYS A 141 -21.80 12.96 -18.68
N ASN A 142 -22.22 12.18 -17.69
CA ASN A 142 -23.38 11.30 -17.81
C ASN A 142 -24.70 12.09 -17.89
N ILE A 143 -24.76 13.31 -17.33
CA ILE A 143 -25.94 14.19 -17.43
C ILE A 143 -26.10 14.78 -18.84
N HIS A 144 -24.99 15.00 -19.57
CA HIS A 144 -25.01 15.56 -20.91
C HIS A 144 -25.19 14.52 -22.04
N THR A 145 -25.22 13.23 -21.71
CA THR A 145 -25.40 12.13 -22.69
C THR A 145 -26.81 11.53 -22.69
N HIS A 146 -27.74 12.06 -21.92
CA HIS A 146 -29.17 11.78 -21.92
C HIS A 146 -29.95 13.03 -22.30
#